data_4dcdabe1706da55e80de332c233f969f
#
_entry.id   4dcdabe1706da55e80de332c233f969f
#
_cell.length_a   1.000
_cell.length_b   1.000
_cell.length_c   1.000
_cell.angle_alpha   90.00
_cell.angle_beta   90.00
_cell.angle_gamma   90.00
#
_symmetry.space_group_name_H-M   'P 1'
#
loop_
_entity.id
_entity.type
_entity.pdbx_description
1 polymer ?
#
loop_
_entity_poly.entity_id
_entity_poly.type
_entity_poly.pdbx_seq_one_letter_code
_entity_poly.pdbx_strand_id
1 'polypeptide(L)'
;MEVLESVDAVIEKYSRKTTPIRKWIYVAIGSIFVGCAFIGIFVPGWPTVSWMVPAAYLFSISDERFFRWTMTNRWVGPKVFEYYANGKTLPKHAKNWIIGLITIMSVISIYVTTITGDPGYGQVTIAIVWAIGVWWLWKKVPTRE
;
A
#
# COMPACT_ATOMS: atom_id res chain seq x y z
N MET A 1 -7.12 0.26 21.66
CA MET A 1 -7.09 -0.52 20.42
C MET A 1 -6.38 -1.86 20.69
N GLU A 2 -7.01 -2.94 20.31
CA GLU A 2 -6.44 -4.26 20.52
C GLU A 2 -5.36 -4.56 19.48
N VAL A 3 -4.17 -4.96 19.94
CA VAL A 3 -3.08 -5.40 19.06
C VAL A 3 -3.21 -6.92 18.89
N LEU A 4 -3.27 -7.37 17.64
CA LEU A 4 -3.38 -8.79 17.33
C LEU A 4 -1.99 -9.44 17.37
N GLU A 5 -1.87 -10.54 18.11
CA GLU A 5 -0.57 -11.16 18.41
C GLU A 5 -0.12 -12.22 17.39
N SER A 6 -1.02 -12.65 16.52
CA SER A 6 -0.70 -13.72 15.57
C SER A 6 -1.32 -13.51 14.19
N VAL A 7 -0.73 -14.14 13.19
CA VAL A 7 -1.26 -14.15 11.82
C VAL A 7 -2.66 -14.76 11.79
N ASP A 8 -2.91 -15.82 12.57
CA ASP A 8 -4.22 -16.46 12.65
C ASP A 8 -5.29 -15.50 13.18
N ALA A 9 -4.96 -14.69 14.18
CA ALA A 9 -5.87 -13.66 14.71
C ALA A 9 -6.20 -12.60 13.67
N VAL A 10 -5.22 -12.17 12.89
CA VAL A 10 -5.43 -11.22 11.79
C VAL A 10 -6.33 -11.81 10.72
N ILE A 11 -6.10 -13.06 10.33
CA ILE A 11 -6.90 -13.74 9.32
C ILE A 11 -8.35 -13.89 9.79
N GLU A 12 -8.56 -14.29 11.03
CA GLU A 12 -9.90 -14.42 11.61
C GLU A 12 -10.66 -13.09 11.58
N LYS A 13 -9.98 -12.00 11.89
CA LYS A 13 -10.60 -10.67 11.96
C LYS A 13 -10.89 -10.08 10.58
N TYR A 14 -9.99 -10.20 9.64
CA TYR A 14 -10.04 -9.47 8.37
C TYR A 14 -10.40 -10.32 7.14
N SER A 15 -10.21 -11.64 7.20
CA SER A 15 -10.51 -12.50 6.07
C SER A 15 -12.03 -12.56 5.80
N ARG A 16 -12.40 -12.46 4.53
CA ARG A 16 -13.79 -12.54 4.07
C ARG A 16 -13.89 -13.49 2.89
N LYS A 17 -15.02 -14.18 2.80
CA LYS A 17 -15.31 -15.03 1.64
C LYS A 17 -16.11 -14.26 0.62
N THR A 18 -15.92 -14.59 -0.65
CA THR A 18 -16.62 -13.97 -1.77
C THR A 18 -17.05 -15.04 -2.79
N THR A 19 -17.79 -14.63 -3.82
CA THR A 19 -18.20 -15.54 -4.89
C THR A 19 -16.97 -16.01 -5.69
N PRO A 20 -17.01 -17.23 -6.31
CA PRO A 20 -15.85 -17.76 -7.06
C PRO A 20 -15.35 -16.83 -8.17
N ILE A 21 -16.25 -16.16 -8.88
CA ILE A 21 -15.88 -15.23 -9.97
C ILE A 21 -15.14 -14.02 -9.41
N ARG A 22 -15.68 -13.40 -8.37
CA ARG A 22 -15.04 -12.25 -7.71
C ARG A 22 -13.70 -12.63 -7.08
N LYS A 23 -13.63 -13.82 -6.48
CA LYS A 23 -12.41 -14.36 -5.91
C LYS A 23 -11.26 -14.33 -6.92
N TRP A 24 -11.48 -14.90 -8.10
CA TRP A 24 -10.43 -14.97 -9.13
C TRP A 24 -10.05 -13.59 -9.68
N ILE A 25 -11.02 -12.69 -9.81
CA ILE A 25 -10.76 -11.29 -10.23
C ILE A 25 -9.87 -10.61 -9.18
N TYR A 26 -10.20 -10.72 -7.90
CA TYR A 26 -9.42 -10.09 -6.82
C TYR A 26 -8.03 -10.72 -6.67
N VAL A 27 -7.91 -12.03 -6.84
CA VAL A 27 -6.61 -12.71 -6.83
C VAL A 27 -5.75 -12.24 -8.01
N ALA A 28 -6.31 -12.09 -9.18
CA ALA A 28 -5.57 -11.60 -10.35
C ALA A 28 -5.06 -10.17 -10.14
N ILE A 29 -5.91 -9.27 -9.68
CA ILE A 29 -5.53 -7.87 -9.41
C ILE A 29 -4.52 -7.80 -8.25
N GLY A 30 -4.75 -8.55 -7.19
CA GLY A 30 -3.82 -8.64 -6.05
C GLY A 30 -2.45 -9.16 -6.46
N SER A 31 -2.40 -10.13 -7.37
CA SER A 31 -1.14 -10.67 -7.91
C SER A 31 -0.37 -9.62 -8.72
N ILE A 32 -1.06 -8.73 -9.44
CA ILE A 32 -0.43 -7.60 -10.12
C ILE A 32 0.22 -6.66 -9.10
N PHE A 33 -0.47 -6.34 -8.02
CA PHE A 33 0.10 -5.52 -6.93
C PHE A 33 1.29 -6.20 -6.26
N VAL A 34 1.26 -7.51 -6.08
CA VAL A 34 2.41 -8.28 -5.58
C VAL A 34 3.60 -8.15 -6.54
N GLY A 35 3.37 -8.27 -7.83
CA GLY A 35 4.40 -8.04 -8.84
C GLY A 35 5.03 -6.65 -8.73
N CYS A 36 4.20 -5.62 -8.58
CA CYS A 36 4.68 -4.26 -8.36
C CYS A 36 5.49 -4.13 -7.06
N ALA A 37 5.07 -4.82 -6.00
CA ALA A 37 5.83 -4.83 -4.74
C ALA A 37 7.20 -5.47 -4.90
N PHE A 38 7.30 -6.59 -5.62
CA PHE A 38 8.59 -7.25 -5.89
C PHE A 38 9.54 -6.39 -6.70
N ILE A 39 9.05 -5.59 -7.63
CA ILE A 39 9.87 -4.61 -8.35
C ILE A 39 10.56 -3.67 -7.35
N GLY A 40 9.87 -3.28 -6.28
CA GLY A 40 10.41 -2.42 -5.24
C GLY A 40 11.59 -2.99 -4.47
N ILE A 41 11.77 -4.31 -4.46
CA ILE A 41 12.93 -4.94 -3.83
C ILE A 41 14.21 -4.62 -4.60
N PHE A 42 14.11 -4.52 -5.92
CA PHE A 42 15.25 -4.30 -6.80
C PHE A 42 15.45 -2.83 -7.19
N VAL A 43 14.40 -2.03 -7.14
CA VAL A 43 14.43 -0.61 -7.55
C VAL A 43 14.47 0.29 -6.31
N PRO A 44 15.61 0.97 -6.06
CA PRO A 44 15.69 1.91 -4.92
C PRO A 44 14.64 3.02 -5.04
N GLY A 45 13.96 3.32 -3.93
CA GLY A 45 12.92 4.35 -3.89
C GLY A 45 11.52 3.87 -4.28
N TRP A 46 11.39 2.65 -4.82
CA TRP A 46 10.07 2.09 -5.13
C TRP A 46 9.40 1.54 -3.86
N PRO A 47 8.17 1.95 -3.54
CA PRO A 47 7.52 1.56 -2.29
C PRO A 47 6.98 0.13 -2.34
N THR A 48 7.68 -0.81 -1.70
CA THR A 48 7.30 -2.23 -1.67
C THR A 48 6.08 -2.48 -0.80
N VAL A 49 6.10 -1.98 0.43
CA VAL A 49 5.00 -2.19 1.39
C VAL A 49 3.71 -1.51 0.93
N SER A 50 3.81 -0.34 0.32
CA SER A 50 2.66 0.39 -0.22
C SER A 50 1.91 -0.36 -1.32
N TRP A 51 2.61 -1.20 -2.09
CA TRP A 51 1.99 -2.08 -3.07
C TRP A 51 1.47 -3.38 -2.45
N MET A 52 2.16 -3.87 -1.43
CA MET A 52 1.77 -5.12 -0.77
C MET A 52 0.49 -4.96 0.08
N VAL A 53 0.25 -3.80 0.68
CA VAL A 53 -0.96 -3.57 1.49
C VAL A 53 -2.25 -3.69 0.68
N PRO A 54 -2.41 -3.05 -0.49
CA PRO A 54 -3.60 -3.28 -1.32
C PRO A 54 -3.71 -4.71 -1.82
N ALA A 55 -2.59 -5.39 -2.11
CA ALA A 55 -2.60 -6.81 -2.45
C ALA A 55 -3.17 -7.65 -1.30
N ALA A 56 -2.69 -7.40 -0.09
CA ALA A 56 -3.19 -8.09 1.11
C ALA A 56 -4.68 -7.84 1.33
N TYR A 57 -5.15 -6.62 1.10
CA TYR A 57 -6.58 -6.30 1.18
C TYR A 57 -7.40 -7.12 0.20
N LEU A 58 -7.00 -7.18 -1.06
CA LEU A 58 -7.71 -7.96 -2.09
C LEU A 58 -7.71 -9.45 -1.75
N PHE A 59 -6.61 -9.98 -1.24
CA PHE A 59 -6.54 -11.37 -0.80
C PHE A 59 -7.40 -11.62 0.46
N SER A 60 -7.50 -10.64 1.37
CA SER A 60 -8.31 -10.79 2.57
C SER A 60 -9.80 -10.98 2.28
N ILE A 61 -10.27 -10.43 1.16
CA ILE A 61 -11.67 -10.56 0.72
C ILE A 61 -11.86 -11.63 -0.35
N SER A 62 -10.83 -12.41 -0.66
CA SER A 62 -10.89 -13.42 -1.74
C SER A 62 -10.36 -14.78 -1.31
N ASP A 63 -9.12 -14.92 -0.89
CA ASP A 63 -8.51 -16.21 -0.57
C ASP A 63 -7.59 -16.09 0.64
N GLU A 64 -7.93 -16.81 1.72
CA GLU A 64 -7.18 -16.84 2.97
C GLU A 64 -5.72 -17.25 2.78
N ARG A 65 -5.44 -18.19 1.85
CA ARG A 65 -4.07 -18.68 1.63
C ARG A 65 -3.16 -17.57 1.09
N PHE A 66 -3.63 -16.78 0.16
CA PHE A 66 -2.89 -15.63 -0.38
C PHE A 66 -2.75 -14.52 0.65
N PHE A 67 -3.80 -14.28 1.43
CA PHE A 67 -3.75 -13.31 2.53
C PHE A 67 -2.69 -13.70 3.55
N ARG A 68 -2.69 -14.96 4.00
CA ARG A 68 -1.69 -15.49 4.92
C ARG A 68 -0.28 -15.35 4.35
N TRP A 69 -0.10 -15.65 3.07
CA TRP A 69 1.18 -15.50 2.41
C TRP A 69 1.72 -14.06 2.46
N THR A 70 0.86 -13.04 2.29
CA THR A 70 1.29 -11.64 2.35
C THR A 70 1.89 -11.26 3.71
N MET A 71 1.49 -11.95 4.78
CA MET A 71 1.96 -11.68 6.14
C MET A 71 3.10 -12.60 6.59
N THR A 72 3.31 -13.71 5.90
CA THR A 72 4.30 -14.71 6.30
C THR A 72 5.54 -14.76 5.40
N ASN A 73 5.51 -14.08 4.24
CA ASN A 73 6.66 -14.07 3.36
C ASN A 73 7.85 -13.33 4.01
N ARG A 74 9.06 -13.77 3.66
CA ARG A 74 10.27 -13.28 4.33
C ARG A 74 10.66 -11.84 3.97
N TRP A 75 10.17 -11.33 2.85
CA TRP A 75 10.58 -10.01 2.34
C TRP A 75 9.81 -8.86 2.96
N VAL A 76 8.49 -8.95 2.98
CA VAL A 76 7.62 -7.86 3.44
C VAL A 76 6.58 -8.31 4.46
N GLY A 77 6.50 -9.62 4.73
CA GLY A 77 5.49 -10.20 5.64
C GLY A 77 5.41 -9.52 7.00
N PRO A 78 6.54 -9.31 7.71
CA PRO A 78 6.51 -8.65 9.03
C PRO A 78 5.91 -7.24 9.00
N LYS A 79 6.15 -6.48 7.95
CA LYS A 79 5.59 -5.11 7.79
C LYS A 79 4.09 -5.14 7.53
N VAL A 80 3.63 -6.05 6.69
CA VAL A 80 2.20 -6.24 6.41
C VAL A 80 1.47 -6.72 7.66
N PHE A 81 2.04 -7.71 8.35
CA PHE A 81 1.50 -8.20 9.61
C PHE A 81 1.40 -7.09 10.65
N GLU A 82 2.46 -6.30 10.83
CA GLU A 82 2.47 -5.17 11.77
C GLU A 82 1.34 -4.17 11.46
N TYR A 83 1.15 -3.84 10.19
CA TYR A 83 0.09 -2.94 9.76
C TYR A 83 -1.29 -3.46 10.17
N TYR A 84 -1.60 -4.72 9.85
CA TYR A 84 -2.90 -5.31 10.19
C TYR A 84 -3.05 -5.59 11.68
N ALA A 85 -2.00 -6.04 12.35
CA ALA A 85 -2.02 -6.35 13.77
C ALA A 85 -2.33 -5.11 14.62
N ASN A 86 -1.94 -3.95 14.18
CA ASN A 86 -2.17 -2.68 14.85
C ASN A 86 -3.43 -1.94 14.33
N GLY A 87 -4.39 -2.68 13.79
CA GLY A 87 -5.68 -2.12 13.35
C GLY A 87 -5.59 -1.24 12.12
N LYS A 88 -4.70 -1.54 11.18
CA LYS A 88 -4.45 -0.76 9.96
C LYS A 88 -3.96 0.66 10.25
N THR A 89 -3.09 0.79 11.23
CA THR A 89 -2.49 2.07 11.62
C THR A 89 -1.02 2.13 11.23
N LEU A 90 -0.52 3.33 10.98
CA LEU A 90 0.90 3.57 10.69
C LEU A 90 1.58 4.30 11.86
N PRO A 91 2.85 4.00 12.16
CA PRO A 91 3.62 4.83 13.07
C PRO A 91 3.71 6.27 12.56
N LYS A 92 3.72 7.23 13.46
CA LYS A 92 3.80 8.66 13.13
C LYS A 92 4.97 8.99 12.21
N HIS A 93 6.14 8.45 12.51
CA HIS A 93 7.34 8.67 11.70
C HIS A 93 7.21 8.05 10.29
N ALA A 94 6.59 6.88 10.17
CA ALA A 94 6.36 6.24 8.86
C ALA A 94 5.42 7.07 7.99
N LYS A 95 4.36 7.60 8.57
CA LYS A 95 3.42 8.50 7.87
C LYS A 95 4.13 9.75 7.35
N ASN A 96 4.93 10.38 8.19
CA ASN A 96 5.70 11.57 7.79
C ASN A 96 6.71 11.24 6.69
N TRP A 97 7.38 10.10 6.78
CA TRP A 97 8.30 9.62 5.74
C TRP A 97 7.59 9.42 4.40
N ILE A 98 6.41 8.78 4.42
CA ILE A 98 5.61 8.54 3.20
C ILE A 98 5.21 9.87 2.57
N ILE A 99 4.71 10.81 3.36
CA ILE A 99 4.32 12.15 2.87
C ILE A 99 5.53 12.88 2.28
N GLY A 100 6.67 12.85 2.97
CA GLY A 100 7.91 13.45 2.50
C GLY A 100 8.38 12.85 1.17
N LEU A 101 8.38 11.53 1.08
CA LEU A 101 8.79 10.81 -0.14
C LEU A 101 7.85 11.13 -1.32
N ILE A 102 6.55 11.09 -1.09
CA ILE A 102 5.56 11.44 -2.13
C ILE A 102 5.77 12.88 -2.60
N THR A 103 6.04 13.81 -1.68
CA THR A 103 6.28 15.22 -2.01
C THR A 103 7.53 15.39 -2.84
N ILE A 104 8.65 14.76 -2.44
CA ILE A 104 9.91 14.82 -3.19
C ILE A 104 9.73 14.24 -4.59
N MET A 105 9.12 13.06 -4.71
CA MET A 105 8.90 12.42 -6.01
C MET A 105 7.96 13.25 -6.90
N SER A 106 6.95 13.88 -6.33
CA SER A 106 6.07 14.79 -7.08
C SER A 106 6.79 16.02 -7.59
N VAL A 107 7.65 16.63 -6.79
CA VAL A 107 8.46 17.78 -7.20
C VAL A 107 9.41 17.39 -8.33
N ILE A 108 10.10 16.25 -8.22
CA ILE A 108 10.98 15.75 -9.27
C ILE A 108 10.19 15.50 -10.56
N SER A 109 9.02 14.87 -10.45
CA SER A 109 8.16 14.59 -11.61
C SER A 109 7.68 15.88 -12.30
N ILE A 110 7.28 16.89 -11.53
CA ILE A 110 6.90 18.19 -12.08
C ILE A 110 8.09 18.83 -12.80
N TYR A 111 9.29 18.79 -12.21
CA TYR A 111 10.50 19.31 -12.84
C TYR A 111 10.80 18.60 -14.17
N VAL A 112 10.74 17.28 -14.19
CA VAL A 112 10.99 16.49 -15.40
C VAL A 112 9.96 16.81 -16.49
N THR A 113 8.68 16.88 -16.15
CA THR A 113 7.63 17.21 -17.11
C THR A 113 7.80 18.63 -17.67
N THR A 114 8.28 19.56 -16.84
CA THR A 114 8.56 20.95 -17.28
C THR A 114 9.67 21.00 -18.31
N ILE A 115 10.80 20.31 -18.06
CA ILE A 115 11.95 20.30 -18.98
C ILE A 115 11.72 19.49 -20.25
N THR A 116 10.76 18.55 -20.24
CA THR A 116 10.39 17.77 -21.44
C THR A 116 9.38 18.48 -22.34
N GLY A 117 8.95 19.68 -21.97
CA GLY A 117 8.09 20.52 -22.81
C GLY A 117 6.59 20.29 -22.64
N ASP A 118 6.17 19.69 -21.54
CA ASP A 118 4.75 19.53 -21.24
C ASP A 118 4.07 20.91 -21.11
N PRO A 119 2.92 21.13 -21.76
CA PRO A 119 2.22 22.44 -21.74
C PRO A 119 1.55 22.79 -20.42
N GLY A 120 1.60 21.91 -19.40
CA GLY A 120 1.04 22.14 -18.08
C GLY A 120 0.07 21.06 -17.61
N TYR A 121 -0.39 20.18 -18.49
CA TYR A 121 -1.32 19.11 -18.13
C TYR A 121 -0.72 18.11 -17.15
N GLY A 122 0.54 17.71 -17.39
CA GLY A 122 1.25 16.78 -16.51
C GLY A 122 1.50 17.36 -15.13
N GLN A 123 1.96 18.61 -15.08
CA GLN A 123 2.23 19.32 -13.81
C GLN A 123 0.95 19.45 -12.97
N VAL A 124 -0.15 19.87 -13.58
CA VAL A 124 -1.44 20.04 -12.88
C VAL A 124 -1.96 18.69 -12.39
N THR A 125 -1.87 17.65 -13.21
CA THR A 125 -2.29 16.29 -12.82
C THR A 125 -1.49 15.78 -11.63
N ILE A 126 -0.16 15.92 -11.65
CA ILE A 126 0.72 15.49 -10.56
C ILE A 126 0.38 16.27 -9.29
N ALA A 127 0.17 17.58 -9.37
CA ALA A 127 -0.17 18.41 -8.22
C ALA A 127 -1.51 18.00 -7.59
N ILE A 128 -2.51 17.70 -8.41
CA ILE A 128 -3.84 17.25 -7.94
C ILE A 128 -3.72 15.88 -7.26
N VAL A 129 -3.04 14.93 -7.89
CA VAL A 129 -2.86 13.58 -7.33
C VAL A 129 -2.07 13.66 -6.02
N TRP A 130 -1.02 14.47 -5.96
CA TRP A 130 -0.26 14.71 -4.75
C TRP A 130 -1.14 15.26 -3.63
N ALA A 131 -1.92 16.29 -3.90
CA ALA A 131 -2.80 16.93 -2.93
C ALA A 131 -3.84 15.94 -2.37
N ILE A 132 -4.46 15.15 -3.25
CA ILE A 132 -5.43 14.12 -2.86
C ILE A 132 -4.75 13.05 -2.01
N GLY A 133 -3.57 12.57 -2.42
CA GLY A 133 -2.82 11.53 -1.70
C GLY A 133 -2.40 11.99 -0.30
N VAL A 134 -1.85 13.19 -0.19
CA VAL A 134 -1.43 13.76 1.11
C VAL A 134 -2.65 14.00 2.01
N TRP A 135 -3.72 14.55 1.47
CA TRP A 135 -4.95 14.76 2.23
C TRP A 135 -5.52 13.44 2.75
N TRP A 136 -5.56 12.42 1.89
CA TRP A 136 -6.07 11.11 2.27
C TRP A 136 -5.22 10.47 3.36
N LEU A 137 -3.90 10.50 3.21
CA LEU A 137 -2.98 10.00 4.23
C LEU A 137 -3.15 10.74 5.56
N TRP A 138 -3.30 12.05 5.49
CA TRP A 138 -3.43 12.87 6.70
C TRP A 138 -4.73 12.63 7.44
N LYS A 139 -5.85 12.55 6.71
CA LYS A 139 -7.19 12.50 7.30
C LYS A 139 -7.72 11.09 7.53
N LYS A 140 -7.41 10.15 6.63
CA LYS A 140 -8.05 8.84 6.61
C LYS A 140 -7.18 7.72 7.17
N VAL A 141 -5.86 7.87 7.15
CA VAL A 141 -4.95 6.84 7.67
C VAL A 141 -4.67 7.13 9.13
N PRO A 142 -5.15 6.28 10.07
CA PRO A 142 -4.87 6.48 11.49
C PRO A 142 -3.39 6.29 11.79
N THR A 143 -2.88 7.03 12.76
CA THR A 143 -1.52 6.87 13.25
C THR A 143 -1.53 6.28 14.65
N ARG A 144 -0.47 5.52 14.96
CA ARG A 144 -0.17 5.08 16.32
C ARG A 144 1.12 5.73 16.82
N GLU A 145 1.21 5.93 18.11
CA GLU A 145 2.40 6.44 18.78
C GLU A 145 3.42 5.34 19.05
#